data_f4f8fb80e34a4f413900e8bfa136e464
#
_entry.id   f4f8fb80e34a4f413900e8bfa136e464
#
_cell.length_a   1.000
_cell.length_b   1.000
_cell.length_c   1.000
_cell.angle_alpha   90.00
_cell.angle_beta   90.00
_cell.angle_gamma   90.00
#
_symmetry.space_group_name_H-M   'P 1'
#
loop_
_entity.id
_entity.type
_entity.pdbx_description
1 polymer ?
#
loop_
_entity_poly.entity_id
_entity_poly.type
_entity_poly.pdbx_seq_one_letter_code
_entity_poly.pdbx_strand_id
1 'polypeptide(L)'
;MRESAYLKSGQLSAEEKAFLESYDPEKYKKPSVTADVVTLTLNPEDQLCILLIKRGSYPYKGKWALPGGFMETDMESVTQAAKRELYEETGVKDASLRQLYTFSDPDRDPRMHVVSVAYTALIPKGSLRVRAGDDAWDAEVFRIAYDVDGMTFQSEKGIVREEDLAFDHARIIRMAIKRLRSRIKYEPDAFWLLKNKKEFAISELKAIHETILNEKLDLANFRKAFLRDYVETGRVKPLNKKSNAKRPAMLYDMTEELVEEEI
;
A
#
# COMPACT_ATOMS: atom_id res chain seq x y z
N MET A 1 2.98 -22.11 -25.99
CA MET A 1 3.82 -20.89 -25.96
C MET A 1 2.92 -19.68 -26.17
N ARG A 2 2.82 -18.74 -25.18
CA ARG A 2 2.08 -17.49 -25.41
C ARG A 2 2.94 -16.61 -26.31
N GLU A 3 2.38 -16.14 -27.44
CA GLU A 3 3.05 -15.10 -28.24
C GLU A 3 3.23 -13.85 -27.36
N SER A 4 4.50 -13.52 -27.07
CA SER A 4 4.80 -12.28 -26.36
C SER A 4 4.38 -11.08 -27.22
N ALA A 5 4.11 -9.93 -26.60
CA ALA A 5 3.79 -8.69 -27.33
C ALA A 5 4.88 -8.30 -28.35
N TYR A 6 6.12 -8.70 -28.13
CA TYR A 6 7.25 -8.55 -29.04
C TYR A 6 7.12 -9.43 -30.29
N LEU A 7 6.60 -10.66 -30.16
CA LEU A 7 6.38 -11.58 -31.29
C LEU A 7 5.25 -11.13 -32.19
N LYS A 8 4.31 -10.29 -31.68
CA LYS A 8 3.21 -9.71 -32.46
C LYS A 8 3.63 -8.59 -33.42
N SER A 9 4.84 -8.03 -33.27
CA SER A 9 5.29 -6.89 -34.08
C SER A 9 5.80 -7.27 -35.50
N GLY A 10 5.83 -8.55 -35.85
CA GLY A 10 6.19 -9.01 -37.21
C GLY A 10 7.63 -8.73 -37.66
N GLN A 11 8.50 -8.25 -36.75
CA GLN A 11 9.84 -7.71 -37.08
C GLN A 11 11.02 -8.57 -36.67
N LEU A 12 10.81 -9.81 -36.21
CA LEU A 12 11.91 -10.70 -35.85
C LEU A 12 12.57 -11.25 -37.09
N SER A 13 13.90 -11.18 -37.17
CA SER A 13 14.69 -11.84 -38.19
C SER A 13 14.55 -13.36 -38.11
N ALA A 14 14.94 -14.07 -39.17
CA ALA A 14 14.95 -15.52 -39.17
C ALA A 14 15.89 -16.09 -38.10
N GLU A 15 17.02 -15.41 -37.86
CA GLU A 15 18.01 -15.78 -36.85
C GLU A 15 17.47 -15.60 -35.42
N GLU A 16 16.75 -14.53 -35.15
CA GLU A 16 16.10 -14.30 -33.84
C GLU A 16 15.02 -15.35 -33.56
N LYS A 17 14.25 -15.72 -34.57
CA LYS A 17 13.24 -16.79 -34.43
C LYS A 17 13.90 -18.13 -34.11
N ALA A 18 14.94 -18.49 -34.84
CA ALA A 18 15.70 -19.73 -34.62
C ALA A 18 16.33 -19.73 -33.20
N PHE A 19 16.87 -18.59 -32.75
CA PHE A 19 17.40 -18.47 -31.40
C PHE A 19 16.31 -18.69 -30.35
N LEU A 20 15.13 -18.06 -30.45
CA LEU A 20 14.04 -18.21 -29.51
C LEU A 20 13.46 -19.63 -29.47
N GLU A 21 13.41 -20.31 -30.62
CA GLU A 21 13.00 -21.72 -30.70
C GLU A 21 14.00 -22.68 -30.02
N SER A 22 15.30 -22.35 -30.06
CA SER A 22 16.34 -23.13 -29.41
C SER A 22 16.64 -22.73 -27.96
N TYR A 23 16.09 -21.66 -27.49
CA TYR A 23 16.36 -21.13 -26.14
C TYR A 23 15.80 -22.03 -25.06
N ASP A 24 16.65 -22.50 -24.16
CA ASP A 24 16.26 -23.25 -22.98
C ASP A 24 15.99 -22.28 -21.82
N PRO A 25 14.71 -22.05 -21.46
CA PRO A 25 14.35 -21.15 -20.36
C PRO A 25 14.71 -21.72 -18.98
N GLU A 26 15.01 -23.02 -18.85
CA GLU A 26 15.38 -23.66 -17.58
C GLU A 26 16.89 -23.67 -17.32
N LYS A 27 17.69 -23.15 -18.25
CA LYS A 27 19.14 -23.07 -18.11
C LYS A 27 19.59 -22.33 -16.84
N TYR A 28 18.82 -21.35 -16.38
CA TYR A 28 19.11 -20.58 -15.17
C TYR A 28 18.05 -20.80 -14.10
N LYS A 29 18.50 -20.97 -12.84
CA LYS A 29 17.58 -21.01 -11.69
C LYS A 29 16.82 -19.69 -11.59
N LYS A 30 15.51 -19.77 -11.49
CA LYS A 30 14.62 -18.64 -11.38
C LYS A 30 14.21 -18.45 -9.93
N PRO A 31 14.26 -17.24 -9.34
CA PRO A 31 13.62 -16.97 -8.07
C PRO A 31 12.10 -16.98 -8.25
N SER A 32 11.37 -17.33 -7.20
CA SER A 32 9.94 -17.08 -7.16
C SER A 32 9.67 -15.61 -6.86
N VAL A 33 8.58 -15.08 -7.41
CA VAL A 33 8.18 -13.68 -7.21
C VAL A 33 6.93 -13.62 -6.34
N THR A 34 6.94 -12.75 -5.32
CA THR A 34 5.78 -12.45 -4.47
C THR A 34 5.46 -10.97 -4.51
N ALA A 35 4.22 -10.63 -4.20
CA ALA A 35 3.79 -9.28 -3.88
C ALA A 35 3.42 -9.21 -2.40
N ASP A 36 4.06 -8.32 -1.62
CA ASP A 36 3.71 -8.04 -0.23
C ASP A 36 3.11 -6.64 -0.13
N VAL A 37 1.96 -6.47 0.53
CA VAL A 37 1.23 -5.21 0.56
C VAL A 37 1.17 -4.62 1.96
N VAL A 38 1.83 -3.49 2.18
CA VAL A 38 1.70 -2.69 3.40
C VAL A 38 0.41 -1.89 3.32
N THR A 39 -0.66 -2.43 3.87
CA THR A 39 -2.00 -1.85 3.82
C THR A 39 -2.23 -0.93 5.02
N LEU A 40 -2.28 0.38 4.77
CA LEU A 40 -2.40 1.42 5.79
C LEU A 40 -3.77 2.10 5.72
N THR A 41 -4.31 2.43 6.89
CA THR A 41 -5.57 3.18 7.06
C THR A 41 -5.53 3.99 8.35
N LEU A 42 -6.63 4.70 8.66
CA LEU A 42 -6.83 5.37 9.94
C LEU A 42 -8.00 4.73 10.69
N ASN A 43 -7.85 4.58 12.00
CA ASN A 43 -8.95 4.20 12.88
C ASN A 43 -9.90 5.40 13.16
N PRO A 44 -11.03 5.21 13.88
CA PRO A 44 -11.95 6.31 14.23
C PRO A 44 -11.28 7.48 14.97
N GLU A 45 -10.24 7.23 15.74
CA GLU A 45 -9.47 8.19 16.53
C GLU A 45 -8.35 8.88 15.72
N ASP A 46 -8.34 8.75 14.40
CA ASP A 46 -7.32 9.27 13.47
C ASP A 46 -5.89 8.75 13.72
N GLN A 47 -5.75 7.57 14.29
CA GLN A 47 -4.45 6.92 14.48
C GLN A 47 -4.10 6.07 13.28
N LEU A 48 -2.81 6.04 12.89
CA LEU A 48 -2.32 5.23 11.77
C LEU A 48 -2.37 3.75 12.11
N CYS A 49 -3.00 2.98 11.26
CA CYS A 49 -3.19 1.55 11.40
C CYS A 49 -2.67 0.77 10.19
N ILE A 50 -2.34 -0.48 10.44
CA ILE A 50 -1.89 -1.45 9.43
C ILE A 50 -2.73 -2.72 9.52
N LEU A 51 -3.05 -3.31 8.37
CA LEU A 51 -3.60 -4.65 8.29
C LEU A 51 -2.47 -5.67 8.36
N LEU A 52 -2.60 -6.64 9.26
CA LEU A 52 -1.75 -7.83 9.32
C LEU A 52 -2.63 -9.08 9.27
N ILE A 53 -2.09 -10.14 8.69
CA ILE A 53 -2.69 -11.47 8.66
C ILE A 53 -1.92 -12.42 9.57
N LYS A 54 -2.60 -13.40 10.15
CA LYS A 54 -1.96 -14.45 10.94
C LYS A 54 -1.78 -15.69 10.08
N ARG A 55 -0.54 -16.10 9.88
CA ARG A 55 -0.20 -17.21 9.00
C ARG A 55 -0.79 -18.55 9.49
N GLY A 56 -1.53 -19.23 8.62
CA GLY A 56 -2.08 -20.55 8.86
C GLY A 56 -1.11 -21.70 8.54
N SER A 57 -0.11 -21.44 7.68
CA SER A 57 0.80 -22.46 7.12
C SER A 57 2.28 -22.18 7.42
N TYR A 58 3.12 -23.20 7.26
CA TYR A 58 4.58 -23.08 7.34
C TYR A 58 5.14 -22.41 6.08
N PRO A 59 6.29 -21.71 6.19
CA PRO A 59 7.02 -21.35 7.39
C PRO A 59 6.32 -20.25 8.21
N TYR A 60 6.76 -20.04 9.44
CA TYR A 60 6.24 -19.02 10.37
C TYR A 60 4.76 -19.15 10.72
N LYS A 61 4.22 -20.38 10.78
CA LYS A 61 2.85 -20.64 11.22
C LYS A 61 2.55 -20.00 12.57
N GLY A 62 1.43 -19.24 12.64
CA GLY A 62 1.01 -18.52 13.83
C GLY A 62 1.66 -17.15 14.04
N LYS A 63 2.67 -16.76 13.25
CA LYS A 63 3.20 -15.40 13.24
C LYS A 63 2.34 -14.46 12.40
N TRP A 64 2.46 -13.17 12.69
CA TRP A 64 1.81 -12.14 11.90
C TRP A 64 2.63 -11.79 10.65
N ALA A 65 1.96 -11.41 9.59
CA ALA A 65 2.57 -11.13 8.30
C ALA A 65 1.84 -9.99 7.56
N LEU A 66 2.48 -9.43 6.56
CA LEU A 66 1.80 -8.60 5.58
C LEU A 66 0.86 -9.45 4.72
N PRO A 67 -0.28 -8.89 4.28
CA PRO A 67 -1.01 -9.41 3.13
C PRO A 67 -0.10 -9.61 1.94
N GLY A 68 -0.29 -10.69 1.20
CA GLY A 68 0.49 -10.95 0.01
C GLY A 68 0.68 -12.43 -0.30
N GLY A 69 1.11 -12.69 -1.54
CA GLY A 69 1.28 -14.05 -2.04
C GLY A 69 2.17 -14.13 -3.26
N PHE A 70 2.29 -15.34 -3.78
CA PHE A 70 3.03 -15.59 -5.01
C PHE A 70 2.28 -15.04 -6.23
N MET A 71 3.05 -14.43 -7.13
CA MET A 71 2.54 -14.07 -8.45
C MET A 71 2.21 -15.36 -9.22
N GLU A 72 1.02 -15.43 -9.79
CA GLU A 72 0.62 -16.49 -10.70
C GLU A 72 1.36 -16.28 -12.04
N THR A 73 2.46 -16.99 -12.20
CA THR A 73 3.28 -16.91 -13.42
C THR A 73 2.43 -17.19 -14.66
N ASP A 74 2.65 -16.46 -15.74
CA ASP A 74 1.90 -16.52 -17.00
C ASP A 74 0.46 -16.00 -16.96
N MET A 75 -0.07 -15.62 -15.80
CA MET A 75 -1.45 -15.16 -15.65
C MET A 75 -1.54 -13.65 -15.33
N GLU A 76 -0.63 -13.14 -14.53
CA GLU A 76 -0.70 -11.78 -14.01
C GLU A 76 0.68 -11.12 -13.93
N SER A 77 0.71 -9.78 -13.92
CA SER A 77 1.89 -9.01 -13.50
C SER A 77 1.96 -8.95 -11.97
N VAL A 78 3.14 -8.62 -11.43
CA VAL A 78 3.29 -8.47 -9.98
C VAL A 78 2.38 -7.38 -9.38
N THR A 79 2.06 -6.32 -10.15
CA THR A 79 1.09 -5.30 -9.72
C THR A 79 -0.34 -5.86 -9.69
N GLN A 80 -0.68 -6.75 -10.63
CA GLN A 80 -1.98 -7.43 -10.61
C GLN A 80 -2.06 -8.41 -9.44
N ALA A 81 -0.98 -9.14 -9.13
CA ALA A 81 -0.89 -9.96 -7.92
C ALA A 81 -1.15 -9.13 -6.66
N ALA A 82 -0.46 -7.99 -6.51
CA ALA A 82 -0.67 -7.10 -5.37
C ALA A 82 -2.13 -6.59 -5.26
N LYS A 83 -2.77 -6.26 -6.39
CA LYS A 83 -4.19 -5.85 -6.42
C LYS A 83 -5.13 -7.01 -6.05
N ARG A 84 -4.85 -8.21 -6.52
CA ARG A 84 -5.62 -9.42 -6.20
C ARG A 84 -5.55 -9.72 -4.70
N GLU A 85 -4.34 -9.83 -4.15
CA GLU A 85 -4.11 -10.08 -2.72
C GLU A 85 -4.79 -9.01 -1.84
N LEU A 86 -4.62 -7.72 -2.18
CA LEU A 86 -5.29 -6.64 -1.47
C LEU A 86 -6.82 -6.81 -1.48
N TYR A 87 -7.40 -7.14 -2.63
CA TYR A 87 -8.85 -7.31 -2.76
C TYR A 87 -9.36 -8.53 -2.01
N GLU A 88 -8.67 -9.67 -2.09
CA GLU A 88 -9.05 -10.91 -1.42
C GLU A 88 -9.12 -10.72 0.10
N GLU A 89 -8.18 -9.99 0.67
CA GLU A 89 -8.09 -9.79 2.11
C GLU A 89 -8.91 -8.59 2.64
N THR A 90 -9.16 -7.58 1.83
CA THR A 90 -9.81 -6.34 2.28
C THR A 90 -11.17 -6.10 1.64
N GLY A 91 -11.43 -6.68 0.47
CA GLY A 91 -12.58 -6.35 -0.38
C GLY A 91 -12.53 -4.94 -1.00
N VAL A 92 -11.42 -4.20 -0.82
CA VAL A 92 -11.27 -2.83 -1.33
C VAL A 92 -10.73 -2.87 -2.76
N LYS A 93 -11.43 -2.17 -3.68
CA LYS A 93 -11.02 -2.02 -5.08
C LYS A 93 -10.30 -0.70 -5.36
N ASP A 94 -10.71 0.36 -4.67
CA ASP A 94 -10.22 1.73 -4.89
C ASP A 94 -9.23 2.12 -3.78
N ALA A 95 -8.06 1.51 -3.80
CA ALA A 95 -6.94 1.91 -2.97
C ALA A 95 -5.84 2.52 -3.83
N SER A 96 -5.14 3.54 -3.33
CA SER A 96 -3.86 3.92 -3.92
C SER A 96 -2.87 2.79 -3.64
N LEU A 97 -2.39 2.15 -4.71
CA LEU A 97 -1.43 1.06 -4.63
C LEU A 97 -0.14 1.49 -5.35
N ARG A 98 0.91 1.71 -4.59
CA ARG A 98 2.21 2.16 -5.12
C ARG A 98 3.31 1.17 -4.79
N GLN A 99 4.15 0.87 -5.77
CA GLN A 99 5.34 0.06 -5.54
C GLN A 99 6.27 0.75 -4.54
N LEU A 100 6.65 0.01 -3.50
CA LEU A 100 7.54 0.47 -2.44
C LEU A 100 9.00 0.21 -2.80
N TYR A 101 9.37 -1.06 -2.89
CA TYR A 101 10.73 -1.51 -3.12
C TYR A 101 10.74 -3.01 -3.46
N THR A 102 11.85 -3.49 -4.02
CA THR A 102 12.06 -4.91 -4.27
C THR A 102 13.02 -5.48 -3.24
N PHE A 103 12.57 -6.47 -2.47
CA PHE A 103 13.35 -7.18 -1.46
C PHE A 103 13.78 -8.53 -2.04
N SER A 104 15.08 -8.73 -2.19
CA SER A 104 15.64 -9.88 -2.92
C SER A 104 16.82 -10.55 -2.20
N ASP A 105 16.97 -10.32 -0.89
CA ASP A 105 18.02 -10.99 -0.12
C ASP A 105 17.81 -12.52 -0.23
N PRO A 106 18.84 -13.31 -0.56
CA PRO A 106 18.66 -14.74 -0.89
C PRO A 106 18.07 -15.60 0.23
N ASP A 107 18.26 -15.18 1.47
CA ASP A 107 17.86 -15.87 2.70
C ASP A 107 16.59 -15.28 3.34
N ARG A 108 15.90 -14.32 2.67
CA ARG A 108 14.67 -13.72 3.21
C ARG A 108 13.53 -14.74 3.39
N ASP A 109 13.52 -15.80 2.61
CA ASP A 109 12.58 -16.93 2.72
C ASP A 109 13.35 -18.24 2.87
N PRO A 110 13.12 -19.02 3.94
CA PRO A 110 13.87 -20.26 4.19
C PRO A 110 13.59 -21.39 3.19
N ARG A 111 12.56 -21.27 2.36
CA ARG A 111 12.17 -22.32 1.39
C ARG A 111 13.01 -22.28 0.11
N MET A 112 13.27 -21.07 -0.40
CA MET A 112 13.93 -20.86 -1.67
C MET A 112 14.27 -19.37 -1.86
N HIS A 113 15.00 -19.04 -2.91
CA HIS A 113 15.20 -17.62 -3.29
C HIS A 113 13.87 -17.02 -3.75
N VAL A 114 13.34 -16.08 -2.97
CA VAL A 114 12.11 -15.34 -3.27
C VAL A 114 12.43 -13.87 -3.42
N VAL A 115 11.94 -13.28 -4.51
CA VAL A 115 11.97 -11.83 -4.73
C VAL A 115 10.59 -11.27 -4.42
N SER A 116 10.50 -10.44 -3.40
CA SER A 116 9.26 -9.74 -3.08
C SER A 116 9.28 -8.33 -3.64
N VAL A 117 8.30 -8.02 -4.46
CA VAL A 117 7.98 -6.65 -4.85
C VAL A 117 6.95 -6.13 -3.87
N ALA A 118 7.40 -5.29 -2.93
CA ALA A 118 6.52 -4.73 -1.92
C ALA A 118 5.78 -3.50 -2.43
N TYR A 119 4.54 -3.37 -1.99
CA TYR A 119 3.64 -2.25 -2.28
C TYR A 119 3.17 -1.57 -1.00
N THR A 120 2.79 -0.31 -1.09
CA THR A 120 2.04 0.41 -0.07
C THR A 120 0.64 0.67 -0.60
N ALA A 121 -0.37 0.26 0.15
CA ALA A 121 -1.77 0.56 -0.13
C ALA A 121 -2.32 1.54 0.92
N LEU A 122 -2.91 2.66 0.47
CA LEU A 122 -3.59 3.61 1.35
C LEU A 122 -5.09 3.45 1.17
N ILE A 123 -5.77 3.10 2.26
CA ILE A 123 -7.21 2.80 2.26
C ILE A 123 -7.95 3.89 3.03
N PRO A 124 -9.05 4.43 2.46
CA PRO A 124 -9.85 5.45 3.12
C PRO A 124 -10.32 5.03 4.52
N LYS A 125 -10.28 5.97 5.47
CA LYS A 125 -10.77 5.78 6.83
C LYS A 125 -12.17 5.17 6.85
N GLY A 126 -12.32 4.04 7.54
CA GLY A 126 -13.59 3.33 7.68
C GLY A 126 -14.00 2.46 6.48
N SER A 127 -13.18 2.36 5.44
CA SER A 127 -13.45 1.51 4.26
C SER A 127 -12.83 0.12 4.36
N LEU A 128 -11.84 -0.07 5.24
CA LEU A 128 -11.18 -1.36 5.42
C LEU A 128 -12.13 -2.34 6.12
N ARG A 129 -12.43 -3.44 5.44
CA ARG A 129 -13.19 -4.57 5.97
C ARG A 129 -12.29 -5.78 5.96
N VAL A 130 -11.94 -6.22 7.15
CA VAL A 130 -11.03 -7.36 7.31
C VAL A 130 -11.77 -8.65 6.94
N ARG A 131 -11.14 -9.45 6.07
CA ARG A 131 -11.54 -10.82 5.76
C ARG A 131 -10.29 -11.69 5.90
N ALA A 132 -10.40 -12.81 6.58
CA ALA A 132 -9.36 -13.81 6.53
C ALA A 132 -9.40 -14.46 5.13
N GLY A 133 -8.30 -14.42 4.39
CA GLY A 133 -8.13 -15.13 3.13
C GLY A 133 -7.94 -16.64 3.37
N ASP A 134 -7.85 -17.41 2.29
CA ASP A 134 -7.82 -18.88 2.35
C ASP A 134 -6.63 -19.44 3.15
N ASP A 135 -5.48 -18.75 3.17
CA ASP A 135 -4.26 -19.16 3.89
C ASP A 135 -4.08 -18.45 5.25
N ALA A 136 -4.98 -17.57 5.64
CA ALA A 136 -4.91 -16.82 6.91
C ALA A 136 -5.87 -17.38 7.94
N TRP A 137 -5.37 -17.69 9.15
CA TRP A 137 -6.22 -18.06 10.29
C TRP A 137 -6.99 -16.88 10.85
N ASP A 138 -6.45 -15.68 10.71
CA ASP A 138 -6.98 -14.44 11.26
C ASP A 138 -6.42 -13.24 10.51
N ALA A 139 -7.17 -12.17 10.44
CA ALA A 139 -6.71 -10.90 9.91
C ALA A 139 -7.20 -9.79 10.84
N GLU A 140 -6.34 -8.81 11.12
CA GLU A 140 -6.61 -7.77 12.11
C GLU A 140 -5.99 -6.44 11.73
N VAL A 141 -6.68 -5.36 12.09
CA VAL A 141 -6.17 -3.99 11.94
C VAL A 141 -5.51 -3.57 13.24
N PHE A 142 -4.21 -3.31 13.19
CA PHE A 142 -3.42 -2.88 14.33
C PHE A 142 -3.11 -1.39 14.25
N ARG A 143 -3.23 -0.68 15.35
CA ARG A 143 -2.67 0.65 15.51
C ARG A 143 -1.14 0.56 15.56
N ILE A 144 -0.47 1.37 14.76
CA ILE A 144 0.99 1.49 14.80
C ILE A 144 1.38 2.41 15.96
N ALA A 145 2.23 1.94 16.84
CA ALA A 145 2.77 2.69 17.97
C ALA A 145 4.28 2.48 18.07
N TYR A 146 4.93 3.26 18.91
CA TYR A 146 6.37 3.16 19.18
C TYR A 146 6.58 3.14 20.68
N ASP A 147 7.43 2.24 21.15
CA ASP A 147 7.92 2.20 22.51
C ASP A 147 9.47 2.29 22.52
N VAL A 148 10.08 2.04 23.67
CA VAL A 148 11.55 2.11 23.83
C VAL A 148 12.31 1.06 23.01
N ASP A 149 11.66 -0.03 22.68
CA ASP A 149 12.24 -1.17 21.95
C ASP A 149 11.96 -1.10 20.43
N GLY A 150 11.12 -0.17 19.98
CA GLY A 150 10.85 0.03 18.56
C GLY A 150 9.38 0.17 18.20
N MET A 151 9.01 -0.30 17.02
CA MET A 151 7.65 -0.25 16.51
C MET A 151 6.82 -1.40 17.07
N THR A 152 5.61 -1.09 17.51
CA THR A 152 4.62 -2.07 17.99
C THR A 152 3.30 -1.91 17.26
N PHE A 153 2.54 -3.01 17.19
CA PHE A 153 1.24 -3.09 16.55
C PHE A 153 0.22 -3.49 17.61
N GLN A 154 -0.75 -2.62 17.89
CA GLN A 154 -1.66 -2.74 19.03
C GLN A 154 -3.10 -2.91 18.56
N SER A 155 -3.81 -3.91 19.09
CA SER A 155 -5.24 -4.14 18.89
C SER A 155 -5.91 -4.59 20.18
N GLU A 156 -7.21 -4.87 20.15
CA GLU A 156 -7.93 -5.46 21.29
C GLU A 156 -7.42 -6.86 21.63
N LYS A 157 -6.84 -7.59 20.67
CA LYS A 157 -6.26 -8.93 20.88
C LYS A 157 -4.87 -8.90 21.54
N GLY A 158 -4.25 -7.73 21.65
CA GLY A 158 -2.95 -7.57 22.29
C GLY A 158 -1.96 -6.72 21.50
N ILE A 159 -0.70 -6.90 21.85
CA ILE A 159 0.44 -6.19 21.24
C ILE A 159 1.28 -7.20 20.46
N VAL A 160 1.57 -6.87 19.21
CA VAL A 160 2.50 -7.59 18.33
C VAL A 160 3.75 -6.73 18.20
N ARG A 161 4.93 -7.33 18.35
CA ARG A 161 6.23 -6.68 18.18
C ARG A 161 6.83 -7.02 16.82
N GLU A 162 7.91 -6.32 16.45
CA GLU A 162 8.58 -6.57 15.18
C GLU A 162 9.12 -8.01 15.06
N GLU A 163 9.59 -8.60 16.13
CA GLU A 163 10.07 -10.00 16.19
C GLU A 163 8.96 -11.06 16.07
N ASP A 164 7.70 -10.65 16.25
CA ASP A 164 6.53 -11.53 16.07
C ASP A 164 6.08 -11.58 14.61
N LEU A 165 6.68 -10.76 13.75
CA LEU A 165 6.40 -10.78 12.33
C LEU A 165 7.16 -11.91 11.63
N ALA A 166 6.54 -12.43 10.57
CA ALA A 166 7.16 -13.40 9.70
C ALA A 166 8.17 -12.75 8.74
N PHE A 167 9.13 -13.52 8.29
CA PHE A 167 10.11 -13.11 7.28
C PHE A 167 10.83 -11.78 7.64
N ASP A 168 11.07 -10.96 6.63
CA ASP A 168 11.62 -9.60 6.76
C ASP A 168 10.52 -8.51 6.76
N HIS A 169 9.27 -8.86 7.09
CA HIS A 169 8.12 -7.96 7.02
C HIS A 169 8.26 -6.73 7.92
N ALA A 170 8.93 -6.84 9.06
CA ALA A 170 9.26 -5.67 9.89
C ALA A 170 10.08 -4.62 9.12
N ARG A 171 11.05 -5.06 8.31
CA ARG A 171 11.88 -4.20 7.46
C ARG A 171 11.05 -3.52 6.36
N ILE A 172 10.12 -4.27 5.75
CA ILE A 172 9.21 -3.76 4.73
C ILE A 172 8.33 -2.66 5.31
N ILE A 173 7.71 -2.90 6.46
CA ILE A 173 6.83 -1.95 7.15
C ILE A 173 7.58 -0.68 7.53
N ARG A 174 8.77 -0.81 8.14
CA ARG A 174 9.59 0.36 8.48
C ARG A 174 9.91 1.22 7.26
N MET A 175 10.25 0.59 6.13
CA MET A 175 10.51 1.31 4.88
C MET A 175 9.27 2.02 4.36
N ALA A 176 8.10 1.37 4.38
CA ALA A 176 6.83 1.96 3.94
C ALA A 176 6.48 3.22 4.76
N ILE A 177 6.54 3.13 6.10
CA ILE A 177 6.24 4.26 6.98
C ILE A 177 7.25 5.40 6.78
N LYS A 178 8.55 5.08 6.68
CA LYS A 178 9.58 6.08 6.40
C LYS A 178 9.32 6.80 5.08
N ARG A 179 8.98 6.05 4.03
CA ARG A 179 8.68 6.61 2.70
C ARG A 179 7.40 7.45 2.71
N LEU A 180 6.34 6.98 3.34
CA LEU A 180 5.11 7.75 3.48
C LEU A 180 5.37 9.08 4.19
N ARG A 181 6.08 9.08 5.32
CA ARG A 181 6.47 10.31 6.04
C ARG A 181 7.30 11.27 5.20
N SER A 182 8.23 10.76 4.39
CA SER A 182 9.08 11.63 3.56
C SER A 182 8.31 12.25 2.40
N ARG A 183 7.26 11.61 1.90
CA ARG A 183 6.51 12.03 0.70
C ARG A 183 5.27 12.84 1.01
N ILE A 184 4.63 12.63 2.16
CA ILE A 184 3.33 13.20 2.50
C ILE A 184 3.26 14.74 2.35
N LYS A 185 4.40 15.43 2.40
CA LYS A 185 4.48 16.90 2.23
C LYS A 185 4.46 17.35 0.77
N TYR A 186 4.68 16.44 -0.17
CA TYR A 186 4.87 16.76 -1.60
C TYR A 186 3.92 15.98 -2.51
N GLU A 187 3.45 14.83 -2.05
CA GLU A 187 2.61 13.91 -2.79
C GLU A 187 1.19 13.89 -2.22
N PRO A 188 0.18 13.55 -3.02
CA PRO A 188 -1.22 13.56 -2.57
C PRO A 188 -1.61 12.35 -1.71
N ASP A 189 -0.64 11.60 -1.16
CA ASP A 189 -0.87 10.37 -0.39
C ASP A 189 -1.94 10.54 0.71
N ALA A 190 -1.99 11.71 1.40
CA ALA A 190 -2.95 11.97 2.46
C ALA A 190 -4.42 11.93 2.02
N PHE A 191 -4.71 12.28 0.78
CA PHE A 191 -6.07 12.29 0.26
C PHE A 191 -6.68 10.88 0.19
N TRP A 192 -5.84 9.86 0.00
CA TRP A 192 -6.28 8.46 -0.05
C TRP A 192 -6.72 7.91 1.29
N LEU A 193 -6.36 8.59 2.39
CA LEU A 193 -6.79 8.24 3.74
C LEU A 193 -8.06 8.99 4.18
N LEU A 194 -8.52 9.99 3.43
CA LEU A 194 -9.78 10.69 3.70
C LEU A 194 -10.96 9.72 3.62
N LYS A 195 -11.92 9.88 4.55
CA LYS A 195 -13.15 9.11 4.53
C LYS A 195 -13.98 9.38 3.27
N ASN A 196 -14.00 10.63 2.82
CA ASN A 196 -14.70 11.05 1.61
C ASN A 196 -13.84 12.06 0.83
N LYS A 197 -13.28 11.63 -0.31
CA LYS A 197 -12.45 12.47 -1.17
C LYS A 197 -13.26 13.52 -1.93
N LYS A 198 -14.56 13.31 -2.10
CA LYS A 198 -15.48 14.21 -2.81
C LYS A 198 -16.08 15.28 -1.89
N GLU A 199 -15.86 15.17 -0.60
CA GLU A 199 -16.37 16.12 0.38
C GLU A 199 -15.55 16.07 1.67
N PHE A 200 -14.55 16.93 1.81
CA PHE A 200 -13.67 16.98 2.98
C PHE A 200 -13.34 18.43 3.39
N ALA A 201 -12.99 18.62 4.65
CA ALA A 201 -12.46 19.87 5.16
C ALA A 201 -10.93 19.86 5.22
N ILE A 202 -10.29 21.04 5.09
CA ILE A 202 -8.81 21.18 5.24
C ILE A 202 -8.34 20.63 6.59
N SER A 203 -9.15 20.78 7.65
CA SER A 203 -8.82 20.26 8.98
C SER A 203 -8.69 18.73 9.02
N GLU A 204 -9.48 18.00 8.23
CA GLU A 204 -9.38 16.55 8.12
C GLU A 204 -8.06 16.16 7.44
N LEU A 205 -7.73 16.79 6.32
CA LEU A 205 -6.48 16.55 5.64
C LEU A 205 -5.26 16.91 6.51
N LYS A 206 -5.34 18.04 7.24
CA LYS A 206 -4.32 18.44 8.21
C LYS A 206 -4.13 17.39 9.31
N ALA A 207 -5.22 16.85 9.87
CA ALA A 207 -5.15 15.82 10.90
C ALA A 207 -4.45 14.54 10.39
N ILE A 208 -4.70 14.15 9.15
CA ILE A 208 -4.00 13.03 8.51
C ILE A 208 -2.49 13.31 8.42
N HIS A 209 -2.09 14.49 7.96
CA HIS A 209 -0.67 14.87 7.92
C HIS A 209 -0.03 14.82 9.31
N GLU A 210 -0.68 15.39 10.33
CA GLU A 210 -0.19 15.39 11.71
C GLU A 210 0.00 13.96 12.25
N THR A 211 -0.95 13.07 11.95
CA THR A 211 -0.88 11.66 12.35
C THR A 211 0.31 10.94 11.71
N ILE A 212 0.49 11.09 10.39
CA ILE A 212 1.58 10.41 9.67
C ILE A 212 2.93 10.96 10.09
N LEU A 213 3.06 12.29 10.20
CA LEU A 213 4.31 12.95 10.57
C LEU A 213 4.63 12.82 12.07
N ASN A 214 3.62 12.52 12.89
CA ASN A 214 3.68 12.55 14.35
C ASN A 214 4.15 13.94 14.88
N GLU A 215 3.66 15.02 14.23
CA GLU A 215 3.96 16.41 14.60
C GLU A 215 2.73 17.29 14.44
N LYS A 216 2.66 18.38 15.23
CA LYS A 216 1.59 19.37 15.08
C LYS A 216 1.95 20.37 14.00
N LEU A 217 1.00 20.66 13.11
CA LEU A 217 1.16 21.61 12.03
C LEU A 217 0.40 22.91 12.32
N ASP A 218 1.01 24.04 11.94
CA ASP A 218 0.31 25.33 11.99
C ASP A 218 -0.80 25.38 10.94
N LEU A 219 -2.01 25.73 11.35
CA LEU A 219 -3.19 25.71 10.47
C LEU A 219 -3.10 26.74 9.35
N ALA A 220 -2.55 27.94 9.65
CA ALA A 220 -2.49 29.01 8.67
C ALA A 220 -1.48 28.67 7.54
N ASN A 221 -0.31 28.16 7.92
CA ASN A 221 0.72 27.70 6.98
C ASN A 221 0.24 26.50 6.17
N PHE A 222 -0.41 25.50 6.82
CA PHE A 222 -0.98 24.35 6.14
C PHE A 222 -2.04 24.76 5.11
N ARG A 223 -2.95 25.67 5.51
CA ARG A 223 -3.98 26.19 4.60
C ARG A 223 -3.38 26.93 3.41
N LYS A 224 -2.34 27.75 3.63
CA LYS A 224 -1.67 28.50 2.55
C LYS A 224 -1.04 27.54 1.54
N ALA A 225 -0.33 26.51 2.02
CA ALA A 225 0.25 25.48 1.16
C ALA A 225 -0.83 24.72 0.40
N PHE A 226 -1.89 24.24 1.07
CA PHE A 226 -2.99 23.55 0.45
C PHE A 226 -3.67 24.35 -0.68
N LEU A 227 -3.94 25.65 -0.46
CA LEU A 227 -4.55 26.49 -1.48
C LEU A 227 -3.64 26.62 -2.71
N ARG A 228 -2.36 26.89 -2.50
CA ARG A 228 -1.37 27.02 -3.57
C ARG A 228 -1.18 25.71 -4.35
N ASP A 229 -0.99 24.60 -3.65
CA ASP A 229 -0.52 23.36 -4.27
C ASP A 229 -1.66 22.53 -4.88
N TYR A 230 -2.90 22.71 -4.41
CA TYR A 230 -4.03 21.90 -4.84
C TYR A 230 -5.21 22.69 -5.41
N VAL A 231 -5.55 23.86 -4.84
CA VAL A 231 -6.72 24.62 -5.31
C VAL A 231 -6.36 25.49 -6.52
N GLU A 232 -5.24 26.22 -6.44
CA GLU A 232 -4.78 27.08 -7.56
C GLU A 232 -4.35 26.26 -8.77
N THR A 233 -3.93 25.02 -8.57
CA THR A 233 -3.58 24.07 -9.65
C THR A 233 -4.79 23.33 -10.22
N GLY A 234 -5.99 23.49 -9.65
CA GLY A 234 -7.21 22.83 -10.10
C GLY A 234 -7.38 21.37 -9.64
N ARG A 235 -6.39 20.81 -8.92
CA ARG A 235 -6.42 19.42 -8.42
C ARG A 235 -7.49 19.18 -7.36
N VAL A 236 -7.91 20.26 -6.67
CA VAL A 236 -8.99 20.25 -5.67
C VAL A 236 -9.89 21.46 -5.91
N LYS A 237 -11.20 21.26 -5.86
CA LYS A 237 -12.20 22.30 -6.07
C LYS A 237 -12.93 22.64 -4.77
N PRO A 238 -13.12 23.93 -4.40
CA PRO A 238 -13.99 24.30 -3.31
C PRO A 238 -15.45 24.01 -3.66
N LEU A 239 -16.20 23.44 -2.70
CA LEU A 239 -17.64 23.26 -2.82
C LEU A 239 -18.37 24.48 -2.28
N ASN A 240 -19.55 24.84 -2.87
CA ASN A 240 -20.41 25.92 -2.37
C ASN A 240 -21.22 25.50 -1.15
N LYS A 241 -20.62 24.73 -0.25
CA LYS A 241 -21.23 24.26 1.00
C LYS A 241 -20.21 24.21 2.14
N LYS A 242 -20.72 24.24 3.36
CA LYS A 242 -19.93 24.14 4.58
C LYS A 242 -20.27 22.86 5.34
N SER A 243 -19.34 22.40 6.17
CA SER A 243 -19.55 21.27 7.05
C SER A 243 -20.64 21.55 8.09
N ASN A 244 -21.31 20.49 8.57
CA ASN A 244 -22.33 20.57 9.64
C ASN A 244 -21.74 20.64 11.05
N ALA A 245 -20.46 20.97 11.20
CA ALA A 245 -19.79 21.10 12.49
C ALA A 245 -20.23 22.36 13.23
N LYS A 246 -20.01 22.41 14.57
CA LYS A 246 -20.25 23.61 15.39
C LYS A 246 -19.60 24.89 14.86
N ARG A 247 -18.44 24.73 14.19
CA ARG A 247 -17.76 25.79 13.41
C ARG A 247 -17.69 25.33 11.95
N PRO A 248 -18.64 25.79 11.12
CA PRO A 248 -18.70 25.35 9.71
C PRO A 248 -17.44 25.70 8.93
N ALA A 249 -16.81 24.70 8.32
CA ALA A 249 -15.64 24.85 7.48
C ALA A 249 -16.02 24.67 6.01
N MET A 250 -15.30 25.36 5.10
CA MET A 250 -15.41 25.13 3.67
C MET A 250 -15.07 23.68 3.36
N LEU A 251 -15.87 23.07 2.47
CA LEU A 251 -15.64 21.73 1.97
C LEU A 251 -15.01 21.76 0.57
N TYR A 252 -14.28 20.73 0.26
CA TYR A 252 -13.52 20.58 -0.99
C TYR A 252 -13.79 19.21 -1.61
N ASP A 253 -13.62 19.13 -2.93
CA ASP A 253 -13.70 17.93 -3.76
C ASP A 253 -12.35 17.69 -4.45
N MET A 254 -11.85 16.48 -4.37
CA MET A 254 -10.66 16.04 -5.11
C MET A 254 -11.04 15.74 -6.56
N THR A 255 -10.36 16.37 -7.53
CA THR A 255 -10.62 16.17 -8.95
C THR A 255 -10.07 14.85 -9.48
N GLU A 256 -10.55 14.40 -10.64
CA GLU A 256 -10.09 13.17 -11.28
C GLU A 256 -8.62 13.25 -11.74
N GLU A 257 -8.14 14.43 -12.11
CA GLU A 257 -6.73 14.66 -12.48
C GLU A 257 -5.75 14.21 -11.38
N LEU A 258 -6.10 14.42 -10.11
CA LEU A 258 -5.27 13.97 -8.99
C LEU A 258 -5.25 12.44 -8.85
N VAL A 259 -6.28 11.75 -9.37
CA VAL A 259 -6.38 10.27 -9.37
C VAL A 259 -5.54 9.66 -10.49
N GLU A 260 -5.53 10.30 -11.67
CA GLU A 260 -4.81 9.80 -12.86
C GLU A 260 -3.30 9.91 -12.76
N GLU A 261 -2.77 10.88 -12.01
CA GLU A 261 -1.31 11.00 -11.75
C GLU A 261 -0.72 9.82 -10.95
N GLU A 262 -1.57 8.93 -10.40
CA GLU A 262 -1.16 7.81 -9.53
C GLU A 262 -1.24 6.42 -10.20
N ILE A 263 -1.72 6.31 -11.44
CA ILE A 263 -1.80 5.07 -12.20
C ILE A 263 -0.59 4.92 -13.11
#